data_e04bf9bd42c6fec64525a87b9da9f753
#
_entry.id   e04bf9bd42c6fec64525a87b9da9f753
#
_cell.length_a   1.000
_cell.length_b   1.000
_cell.length_c   1.000
_cell.angle_alpha   90.00
_cell.angle_beta   90.00
_cell.angle_gamma   90.00
#
_symmetry.space_group_name_H-M   'P 1'
#
loop_
_entity.id
_entity.type
_entity.pdbx_description
1 polymer ?
#
loop_
_entity_poly.entity_id
_entity_poly.type
_entity_poly.pdbx_seq_one_letter_code
_entity_poly.pdbx_strand_id
1 'polypeptide(L)'
;MNKDISRRAFLKALGLGGATIAVPSLIGCAGQNGGSKASQGEIPTDKMTMRHNPHTNEDVSILGYGCMRWPTKKEEKDGEEVDVLDQEQINRLVDFAIGHGVNYFDTSPAYCKGQSETATGTALARHDRSKYFVATKLSNFAPETWSHEAGVAMFENSLKQLQTDHIDYYLLHCIGLPTRDLQGNDLNGMEALHARFLDNGMLDWCVEQQKKGRIRNLGWSYHGDIEVVDYLLSLHDAGKYHWDFVQIQLNYVDWKHAREINPGNTNAEYLLGELKKRHIPAVIMEPLLGGR
;
A
#
# COMPACT_ATOMS: atom_id res chain seq x y z
N MET A 1 5.49 34.09 -24.24
CA MET A 1 6.57 33.24 -24.72
C MET A 1 7.15 32.50 -23.51
N ASN A 2 6.61 31.32 -23.20
CA ASN A 2 7.14 30.44 -22.16
C ASN A 2 8.28 29.64 -22.78
N LYS A 3 9.48 29.81 -22.22
CA LYS A 3 10.64 28.97 -22.60
C LYS A 3 10.58 27.71 -21.72
N ASP A 4 10.25 26.61 -22.34
CA ASP A 4 10.37 25.30 -21.71
C ASP A 4 11.83 25.00 -21.37
N ILE A 5 12.11 24.89 -20.09
CA ILE A 5 13.45 24.47 -19.62
C ILE A 5 13.51 22.96 -19.75
N SER A 6 14.35 22.45 -20.65
CA SER A 6 14.51 21.01 -20.81
C SER A 6 15.11 20.36 -19.55
N ARG A 7 14.71 19.11 -19.25
CA ARG A 7 15.24 18.32 -18.12
C ARG A 7 16.77 18.32 -18.05
N ARG A 8 17.44 18.34 -19.21
CA ARG A 8 18.89 18.38 -19.34
C ARG A 8 19.49 19.74 -18.94
N ALA A 9 18.76 20.84 -19.16
CA ALA A 9 19.18 22.18 -18.75
C ALA A 9 19.03 22.37 -17.23
N PHE A 10 17.98 21.81 -16.63
CA PHE A 10 17.74 21.79 -15.20
C PHE A 10 18.83 21.00 -14.44
N LEU A 11 19.17 19.80 -14.91
CA LEU A 11 20.23 18.99 -14.31
C LEU A 11 21.62 19.61 -14.43
N LYS A 12 21.91 20.33 -15.54
CA LYS A 12 23.16 21.08 -15.70
C LYS A 12 23.25 22.28 -14.77
N ALA A 13 22.12 22.94 -14.49
CA ALA A 13 22.07 24.06 -13.54
C ALA A 13 22.33 23.61 -12.09
N LEU A 14 21.90 22.39 -11.73
CA LEU A 14 22.18 21.79 -10.42
C LEU A 14 23.61 21.28 -10.25
N GLY A 15 24.30 20.92 -11.35
CA GLY A 15 25.65 20.36 -11.32
C GLY A 15 26.80 21.38 -11.38
N LEU A 16 26.52 22.68 -11.57
CA LEU A 16 27.54 23.74 -11.72
C LEU A 16 27.63 24.72 -10.54
N GLY A 17 26.99 24.41 -9.40
CA GLY A 17 26.96 25.27 -8.23
C GLY A 17 27.70 24.71 -7.02
N GLY A 18 28.99 24.45 -7.17
CA GLY A 18 29.90 24.36 -6.02
C GLY A 18 30.21 25.75 -5.50
N ALA A 19 29.26 26.43 -4.85
CA ALA A 19 29.49 27.63 -4.07
C ALA A 19 28.55 27.61 -2.87
N THR A 20 29.15 27.59 -1.70
CA THR A 20 28.52 27.80 -0.40
C THR A 20 27.61 29.03 -0.40
N ILE A 21 26.30 28.82 -0.42
CA ILE A 21 25.35 29.88 -0.14
C ILE A 21 25.06 29.83 1.36
N ALA A 22 25.65 30.76 2.08
CA ALA A 22 25.25 31.08 3.44
C ALA A 22 23.82 31.65 3.40
N VAL A 23 22.86 30.96 3.96
CA VAL A 23 21.50 31.45 4.17
C VAL A 23 21.53 32.36 5.39
N PRO A 24 21.10 33.64 5.29
CA PRO A 24 21.03 34.50 6.45
C PRO A 24 19.92 34.05 7.39
N SER A 25 20.27 33.82 8.64
CA SER A 25 19.36 33.55 9.76
C SER A 25 18.42 34.75 9.96
N LEU A 26 17.13 34.56 9.71
CA LEU A 26 16.12 35.52 10.19
C LEU A 26 15.90 35.25 11.69
N ILE A 27 16.51 36.12 12.49
CA ILE A 27 16.23 36.31 13.92
C ILE A 27 14.93 37.15 14.00
N GLY A 28 13.95 36.64 14.70
CA GLY A 28 12.74 37.37 14.97
C GLY A 28 11.90 36.80 16.09
N CYS A 29 11.99 37.44 17.26
CA CYS A 29 11.06 37.54 18.37
C CYS A 29 10.95 36.39 19.36
N ALA A 30 11.49 36.66 20.52
CA ALA A 30 11.34 35.94 21.78
C ALA A 30 9.88 35.96 22.26
N GLY A 31 9.35 34.77 22.57
CA GLY A 31 8.22 34.55 23.45
C GLY A 31 8.55 33.35 24.32
N GLN A 32 8.81 33.60 25.60
CA GLN A 32 9.06 32.59 26.60
C GLN A 32 7.80 31.73 26.83
N ASN A 33 7.85 30.45 26.52
CA ASN A 33 7.11 29.42 27.25
C ASN A 33 7.84 28.08 27.06
N GLY A 34 8.16 27.44 28.17
CA GLY A 34 8.96 26.25 28.25
C GLY A 34 8.28 25.02 27.63
N GLY A 35 8.63 24.73 26.39
CA GLY A 35 8.40 23.48 25.73
C GLY A 35 9.76 22.89 25.36
N SER A 36 10.06 21.71 25.79
CA SER A 36 11.30 21.00 25.45
C SER A 36 11.46 21.01 23.93
N LYS A 37 12.51 21.69 23.44
CA LYS A 37 12.96 21.56 22.06
C LYS A 37 13.39 20.12 21.85
N ALA A 38 12.56 19.33 21.19
CA ALA A 38 13.04 18.11 20.58
C ALA A 38 14.19 18.52 19.66
N SER A 39 15.40 18.12 19.97
CA SER A 39 16.55 18.25 19.08
C SER A 39 16.15 17.60 17.76
N GLN A 40 16.19 18.33 16.65
CA GLN A 40 16.20 17.73 15.34
C GLN A 40 17.55 17.01 15.22
N GLY A 41 17.58 15.75 15.70
CA GLY A 41 18.74 14.88 15.51
C GLY A 41 18.98 14.69 14.01
N GLU A 42 20.24 14.58 13.61
CA GLU A 42 20.59 14.16 12.26
C GLU A 42 19.80 12.91 11.90
N ILE A 43 19.20 12.91 10.71
CA ILE A 43 18.47 11.74 10.21
C ILE A 43 19.49 10.62 10.03
N PRO A 44 19.35 9.49 10.73
CA PRO A 44 20.28 8.38 10.59
C PRO A 44 20.27 7.87 9.15
N THR A 45 21.44 7.73 8.53
CA THR A 45 21.59 7.18 7.18
C THR A 45 21.88 5.68 7.18
N ASP A 46 22.14 5.11 8.36
CA ASP A 46 22.50 3.71 8.60
C ASP A 46 21.36 2.88 9.22
N LYS A 47 20.22 3.51 9.51
CA LYS A 47 19.09 2.87 10.20
C LYS A 47 17.77 3.15 9.49
N MET A 48 16.92 2.11 9.41
CA MET A 48 15.54 2.26 8.96
C MET A 48 14.75 3.12 9.96
N THR A 49 14.03 4.13 9.44
CA THR A 49 13.06 4.88 10.26
C THR A 49 11.84 4.02 10.48
N MET A 50 11.46 3.83 11.74
CA MET A 50 10.25 3.10 12.12
C MET A 50 9.11 4.07 12.44
N ARG A 51 7.88 3.63 12.21
CA ARG A 51 6.65 4.29 12.65
C ARG A 51 5.89 3.36 13.58
N HIS A 52 5.64 3.85 14.79
CA HIS A 52 4.83 3.13 15.76
C HIS A 52 3.35 3.23 15.42
N ASN A 53 2.69 2.08 15.29
CA ASN A 53 1.23 1.99 15.18
C ASN A 53 0.65 1.82 16.61
N PRO A 54 0.02 2.84 17.18
CA PRO A 54 -0.47 2.78 18.57
C PRO A 54 -1.66 1.83 18.74
N HIS A 55 -2.35 1.47 17.65
CA HIS A 55 -3.52 0.57 17.72
C HIS A 55 -3.10 -0.89 17.88
N THR A 56 -2.00 -1.27 17.25
CA THR A 56 -1.50 -2.65 17.24
C THR A 56 -0.23 -2.83 18.05
N ASN A 57 0.35 -1.73 18.54
CA ASN A 57 1.64 -1.70 19.24
C ASN A 57 2.79 -2.28 18.39
N GLU A 58 2.76 -2.02 17.09
CA GLU A 58 3.74 -2.50 16.12
C GLU A 58 4.63 -1.36 15.63
N ASP A 59 5.92 -1.63 15.49
CA ASP A 59 6.87 -0.73 14.83
C ASP A 59 7.05 -1.15 13.38
N VAL A 60 6.54 -0.35 12.45
CA VAL A 60 6.56 -0.62 11.00
C VAL A 60 7.60 0.27 10.33
N SER A 61 8.40 -0.31 9.44
CA SER A 61 9.37 0.47 8.65
C SER A 61 8.65 1.49 7.78
N ILE A 62 9.19 2.72 7.72
CA ILE A 62 8.62 3.79 6.89
C ILE A 62 8.65 3.42 5.40
N LEU A 63 9.59 2.58 5.00
CA LEU A 63 9.68 1.99 3.67
C LEU A 63 9.11 0.58 3.71
N GLY A 64 8.00 0.36 2.98
CA GLY A 64 7.46 -0.97 2.69
C GLY A 64 7.99 -1.50 1.36
N TYR A 65 8.06 -2.81 1.22
CA TYR A 65 8.45 -3.49 -0.02
C TYR A 65 7.21 -3.91 -0.82
N GLY A 66 6.99 -3.29 -1.99
CA GLY A 66 5.90 -3.66 -2.90
C GLY A 66 6.27 -4.85 -3.78
N CYS A 67 5.49 -5.93 -3.70
CA CYS A 67 5.74 -7.19 -4.39
C CYS A 67 5.00 -7.32 -5.74
N MET A 68 4.45 -6.22 -6.26
CA MET A 68 3.69 -6.23 -7.51
C MET A 68 4.54 -6.47 -8.75
N ARG A 69 5.83 -6.14 -8.69
CA ARG A 69 6.76 -6.18 -9.84
C ARG A 69 8.03 -6.94 -9.49
N TRP A 70 7.89 -8.21 -9.16
CA TRP A 70 9.04 -9.08 -8.95
C TRP A 70 9.86 -9.22 -10.23
N PRO A 71 11.19 -9.35 -10.14
CA PRO A 71 12.05 -9.56 -11.30
C PRO A 71 11.72 -10.86 -12.00
N THR A 72 11.88 -10.83 -13.32
CA THR A 72 11.71 -12.00 -14.20
C THR A 72 13.03 -12.34 -14.90
N LYS A 73 13.15 -13.59 -15.31
CA LYS A 73 14.19 -14.09 -16.21
C LYS A 73 13.56 -14.83 -17.37
N LYS A 74 14.33 -15.01 -18.43
CA LYS A 74 13.92 -15.82 -19.58
C LYS A 74 14.20 -17.29 -19.30
N GLU A 75 13.23 -18.15 -19.58
CA GLU A 75 13.38 -19.61 -19.57
C GLU A 75 12.79 -20.17 -20.87
N GLU A 76 13.44 -21.20 -21.41
CA GLU A 76 12.90 -21.93 -22.55
C GLU A 76 11.88 -22.96 -22.06
N LYS A 77 10.66 -22.90 -22.57
CA LYS A 77 9.60 -23.85 -22.27
C LYS A 77 8.89 -24.23 -23.57
N ASP A 78 8.85 -25.53 -23.85
CA ASP A 78 8.21 -26.06 -25.05
C ASP A 78 8.74 -25.45 -26.37
N GLY A 79 10.03 -25.05 -26.41
CA GLY A 79 10.68 -24.42 -27.55
C GLY A 79 10.40 -22.92 -27.70
N GLU A 80 9.74 -22.29 -26.73
CA GLU A 80 9.49 -20.85 -26.69
C GLU A 80 10.17 -20.20 -25.48
N GLU A 81 10.67 -18.99 -25.67
CA GLU A 81 11.22 -18.19 -24.58
C GLU A 81 10.08 -17.50 -23.81
N VAL A 82 9.95 -17.80 -22.53
CA VAL A 82 8.93 -17.25 -21.64
C VAL A 82 9.55 -16.48 -20.48
N ASP A 83 8.86 -15.44 -20.03
CA ASP A 83 9.21 -14.74 -18.80
C ASP A 83 8.67 -15.49 -17.59
N VAL A 84 9.56 -15.89 -16.68
CA VAL A 84 9.23 -16.49 -15.38
C VAL A 84 9.78 -15.64 -14.25
N LEU A 85 9.19 -15.72 -13.05
CA LEU A 85 9.72 -15.04 -11.89
C LEU A 85 11.12 -15.57 -11.54
N ASP A 86 12.07 -14.67 -11.34
CA ASP A 86 13.42 -15.01 -10.88
C ASP A 86 13.43 -15.16 -9.35
N GLN A 87 13.04 -16.34 -8.85
CA GLN A 87 12.95 -16.60 -7.42
C GLN A 87 14.28 -16.38 -6.69
N GLU A 88 15.41 -16.67 -7.32
CA GLU A 88 16.71 -16.44 -6.72
C GLU A 88 17.00 -14.96 -6.52
N GLN A 89 16.69 -14.13 -7.52
CA GLN A 89 16.79 -12.68 -7.41
C GLN A 89 15.81 -12.13 -6.37
N ILE A 90 14.56 -12.63 -6.32
CA ILE A 90 13.56 -12.26 -5.33
C ILE A 90 14.08 -12.55 -3.92
N ASN A 91 14.65 -13.74 -3.70
CA ASN A 91 15.24 -14.12 -2.41
C ASN A 91 16.32 -13.13 -1.98
N ARG A 92 17.26 -12.78 -2.89
CA ARG A 92 18.32 -11.79 -2.60
C ARG A 92 17.76 -10.41 -2.25
N LEU A 93 16.72 -9.97 -2.95
CA LEU A 93 16.07 -8.68 -2.69
C LEU A 93 15.37 -8.65 -1.32
N VAL A 94 14.69 -9.73 -0.95
CA VAL A 94 14.04 -9.86 0.37
C VAL A 94 15.10 -9.93 1.48
N ASP A 95 16.17 -10.72 1.30
CA ASP A 95 17.28 -10.80 2.26
C ASP A 95 17.90 -9.41 2.49
N PHE A 96 18.15 -8.67 1.40
CA PHE A 96 18.68 -7.32 1.47
C PHE A 96 17.73 -6.37 2.20
N ALA A 97 16.44 -6.39 1.85
CA ALA A 97 15.43 -5.53 2.46
C ALA A 97 15.33 -5.75 3.99
N ILE A 98 15.20 -7.01 4.41
CA ILE A 98 15.12 -7.37 5.84
C ILE A 98 16.44 -7.02 6.56
N GLY A 99 17.58 -7.28 5.92
CA GLY A 99 18.90 -6.96 6.47
C GLY A 99 19.12 -5.45 6.69
N HIS A 100 18.35 -4.59 5.97
CA HIS A 100 18.38 -3.13 6.12
C HIS A 100 17.15 -2.57 6.88
N GLY A 101 16.41 -3.44 7.57
CA GLY A 101 15.35 -3.04 8.49
C GLY A 101 13.98 -2.81 7.85
N VAL A 102 13.77 -3.17 6.57
CA VAL A 102 12.42 -3.22 5.99
C VAL A 102 11.70 -4.41 6.59
N ASN A 103 10.52 -4.16 7.15
CA ASN A 103 9.71 -5.20 7.78
C ASN A 103 8.26 -5.28 7.27
N TYR A 104 7.87 -4.52 6.25
CA TYR A 104 6.53 -4.54 5.66
C TYR A 104 6.60 -4.95 4.20
N PHE A 105 5.95 -6.06 3.83
CA PHE A 105 5.92 -6.63 2.48
C PHE A 105 4.48 -6.69 1.98
N ASP A 106 4.19 -5.98 0.89
CA ASP A 106 2.85 -5.83 0.31
C ASP A 106 2.70 -6.63 -0.98
N THR A 107 1.83 -7.62 -0.96
CA THR A 107 1.51 -8.48 -2.11
C THR A 107 0.00 -8.54 -2.39
N SER A 108 -0.40 -9.40 -3.31
CA SER A 108 -1.80 -9.67 -3.66
C SER A 108 -1.91 -10.92 -4.51
N PRO A 109 -3.01 -11.69 -4.43
CA PRO A 109 -3.30 -12.79 -5.34
C PRO A 109 -3.32 -12.39 -6.82
N ALA A 110 -3.60 -11.10 -7.12
CA ALA A 110 -3.65 -10.59 -8.50
C ALA A 110 -2.29 -10.18 -9.06
N TYR A 111 -1.23 -10.09 -8.24
CA TYR A 111 0.07 -9.60 -8.70
C TYR A 111 0.87 -10.67 -9.43
N CYS A 112 1.72 -10.24 -10.38
CA CYS A 112 2.58 -11.14 -11.17
C CYS A 112 1.79 -12.31 -11.80
N LYS A 113 0.62 -12.04 -12.36
CA LYS A 113 -0.27 -13.07 -12.96
C LYS A 113 -0.64 -14.19 -11.97
N GLY A 114 -0.85 -13.86 -10.70
CA GLY A 114 -1.21 -14.80 -9.64
C GLY A 114 -0.02 -15.48 -8.93
N GLN A 115 1.22 -15.12 -9.25
CA GLN A 115 2.41 -15.80 -8.72
C GLN A 115 3.10 -15.03 -7.58
N SER A 116 2.68 -13.78 -7.31
CA SER A 116 3.40 -12.93 -6.36
C SER A 116 3.37 -13.47 -4.93
N GLU A 117 2.23 -13.98 -4.46
CA GLU A 117 2.13 -14.54 -3.10
C GLU A 117 3.04 -15.74 -2.90
N THR A 118 3.09 -16.66 -3.87
CA THR A 118 3.99 -17.83 -3.82
C THR A 118 5.45 -17.41 -3.77
N ALA A 119 5.84 -16.47 -4.64
CA ALA A 119 7.22 -16.02 -4.70
C ALA A 119 7.61 -15.25 -3.43
N THR A 120 6.71 -14.40 -2.92
CA THR A 120 6.91 -13.67 -1.66
C THR A 120 6.99 -14.61 -0.47
N GLY A 121 6.05 -15.58 -0.36
CA GLY A 121 6.05 -16.58 0.70
C GLY A 121 7.30 -17.41 0.71
N THR A 122 7.76 -17.88 -0.45
CA THR A 122 9.02 -18.63 -0.59
C THR A 122 10.23 -17.84 -0.10
N ALA A 123 10.29 -16.54 -0.41
CA ALA A 123 11.39 -15.70 0.02
C ALA A 123 11.33 -15.39 1.52
N LEU A 124 10.15 -15.04 2.04
CA LEU A 124 9.95 -14.68 3.45
C LEU A 124 10.07 -15.86 4.41
N ALA A 125 9.66 -17.07 4.02
CA ALA A 125 9.79 -18.29 4.83
C ALA A 125 11.26 -18.67 5.19
N ARG A 126 12.22 -18.03 4.57
CA ARG A 126 13.67 -18.17 4.88
C ARG A 126 14.08 -17.34 6.11
N HIS A 127 13.20 -16.48 6.60
CA HIS A 127 13.44 -15.59 7.72
C HIS A 127 12.52 -15.92 8.90
N ASP A 128 12.93 -15.52 10.10
CA ASP A 128 12.08 -15.60 11.28
C ASP A 128 10.79 -14.78 11.06
N ARG A 129 9.63 -15.40 11.29
CA ARG A 129 8.31 -14.82 11.07
C ARG A 129 8.10 -13.52 11.87
N SER A 130 8.76 -13.38 13.00
CA SER A 130 8.68 -12.18 13.85
C SER A 130 9.41 -10.94 13.27
N LYS A 131 10.20 -11.10 12.20
CA LYS A 131 10.98 -10.03 11.60
C LYS A 131 10.25 -9.23 10.55
N TYR A 132 9.05 -9.66 10.14
CA TYR A 132 8.32 -9.01 9.06
C TYR A 132 6.81 -9.09 9.23
N PHE A 133 6.15 -8.13 8.62
CA PHE A 133 4.71 -8.10 8.40
C PHE A 133 4.39 -8.40 6.95
N VAL A 134 3.37 -9.20 6.72
CA VAL A 134 2.85 -9.51 5.40
C VAL A 134 1.50 -8.83 5.20
N ALA A 135 1.40 -8.07 4.12
CA ALA A 135 0.15 -7.51 3.62
C ALA A 135 -0.29 -8.24 2.35
N THR A 136 -1.54 -8.69 2.33
CA THR A 136 -2.20 -9.18 1.11
C THR A 136 -3.67 -8.77 1.06
N LYS A 137 -4.38 -9.12 -0.01
CA LYS A 137 -5.63 -8.46 -0.35
C LYS A 137 -6.70 -9.44 -0.82
N LEU A 138 -7.96 -9.15 -0.52
CA LEU A 138 -9.11 -9.78 -1.16
C LEU A 138 -9.28 -9.20 -2.56
N SER A 139 -8.67 -9.84 -3.56
CA SER A 139 -8.56 -9.35 -4.94
C SER A 139 -9.63 -9.97 -5.85
N ASN A 140 -10.86 -9.98 -5.40
CA ASN A 140 -12.03 -10.52 -6.10
C ASN A 140 -12.52 -9.58 -7.23
N PHE A 141 -11.67 -9.37 -8.25
CA PHE A 141 -11.99 -8.46 -9.35
C PHE A 141 -13.01 -9.04 -10.34
N ALA A 142 -12.90 -10.33 -10.63
CA ALA A 142 -13.79 -11.02 -11.55
C ALA A 142 -15.12 -11.38 -10.84
N PRO A 143 -16.29 -11.12 -11.46
CA PRO A 143 -17.59 -11.36 -10.82
C PRO A 143 -17.81 -12.80 -10.33
N GLU A 144 -17.16 -13.77 -10.95
CA GLU A 144 -17.18 -15.18 -10.56
C GLU A 144 -16.56 -15.41 -9.18
N THR A 145 -15.77 -14.44 -8.69
CA THR A 145 -15.08 -14.50 -7.40
C THR A 145 -15.80 -13.73 -6.29
N TRP A 146 -17.01 -13.22 -6.53
CA TRP A 146 -17.72 -12.40 -5.53
C TRP A 146 -18.54 -13.21 -4.54
N SER A 147 -18.71 -14.52 -4.73
CA SER A 147 -19.42 -15.30 -3.72
C SER A 147 -18.64 -15.34 -2.41
N HIS A 148 -19.35 -15.55 -1.29
CA HIS A 148 -18.75 -15.70 0.03
C HIS A 148 -17.68 -16.82 0.03
N GLU A 149 -18.04 -17.98 -0.54
CA GLU A 149 -17.19 -19.16 -0.61
C GLU A 149 -15.91 -18.89 -1.41
N ALA A 150 -16.03 -18.15 -2.53
CA ALA A 150 -14.87 -17.78 -3.35
C ALA A 150 -13.92 -16.82 -2.59
N GLY A 151 -14.49 -15.87 -1.84
CA GLY A 151 -13.71 -14.97 -1.00
C GLY A 151 -12.97 -15.69 0.11
N VAL A 152 -13.63 -16.62 0.79
CA VAL A 152 -13.01 -17.50 1.82
C VAL A 152 -11.91 -18.34 1.19
N ALA A 153 -12.16 -18.99 0.05
CA ALA A 153 -11.18 -19.80 -0.65
C ALA A 153 -9.95 -18.98 -1.07
N MET A 154 -10.13 -17.72 -1.49
CA MET A 154 -9.04 -16.81 -1.83
C MET A 154 -8.15 -16.52 -0.61
N PHE A 155 -8.74 -16.24 0.54
CA PHE A 155 -7.99 -16.02 1.79
C PHE A 155 -7.21 -17.26 2.22
N GLU A 156 -7.84 -18.44 2.21
CA GLU A 156 -7.17 -19.71 2.56
C GLU A 156 -6.02 -20.02 1.60
N ASN A 157 -6.21 -19.73 0.31
CA ASN A 157 -5.14 -19.86 -0.68
C ASN A 157 -4.00 -18.88 -0.42
N SER A 158 -4.30 -17.64 -0.03
CA SER A 158 -3.26 -16.64 0.33
C SER A 158 -2.40 -17.13 1.50
N LEU A 159 -3.01 -17.67 2.57
CA LEU A 159 -2.27 -18.26 3.68
C LEU A 159 -1.33 -19.39 3.22
N LYS A 160 -1.85 -20.27 2.36
CA LYS A 160 -1.06 -21.38 1.79
C LYS A 160 0.11 -20.89 0.95
N GLN A 161 -0.14 -19.93 0.04
CA GLN A 161 0.88 -19.40 -0.86
C GLN A 161 1.96 -18.62 -0.10
N LEU A 162 1.56 -17.86 0.91
CA LEU A 162 2.45 -17.09 1.77
C LEU A 162 3.14 -17.93 2.85
N GLN A 163 2.76 -19.22 3.00
CA GLN A 163 3.33 -20.16 3.97
C GLN A 163 3.22 -19.65 5.42
N THR A 164 2.06 -19.13 5.78
CA THR A 164 1.79 -18.52 7.10
C THR A 164 0.42 -18.95 7.62
N ASP A 165 0.21 -18.87 8.92
CA ASP A 165 -1.07 -19.15 9.59
C ASP A 165 -1.94 -17.92 9.81
N HIS A 166 -1.37 -16.71 9.59
CA HIS A 166 -2.06 -15.43 9.74
C HIS A 166 -1.52 -14.38 8.77
N ILE A 167 -2.35 -13.38 8.46
CA ILE A 167 -1.99 -12.19 7.69
C ILE A 167 -1.90 -10.99 8.63
N ASP A 168 -0.79 -10.26 8.59
CA ASP A 168 -0.60 -9.10 9.45
C ASP A 168 -1.47 -7.91 8.99
N TYR A 169 -1.60 -7.69 7.66
CA TYR A 169 -2.35 -6.59 7.07
C TYR A 169 -3.22 -7.12 5.92
N TYR A 170 -4.52 -7.20 6.11
CA TYR A 170 -5.45 -7.68 5.07
C TYR A 170 -6.32 -6.55 4.54
N LEU A 171 -6.41 -6.44 3.21
CA LEU A 171 -7.08 -5.33 2.56
C LEU A 171 -8.25 -5.80 1.68
N LEU A 172 -9.38 -5.09 1.73
CA LEU A 172 -10.33 -5.08 0.63
C LEU A 172 -9.66 -4.39 -0.56
N HIS A 173 -9.51 -5.10 -1.70
CA HIS A 173 -8.66 -4.62 -2.79
C HIS A 173 -9.39 -3.69 -3.75
N CYS A 174 -8.83 -2.49 -3.97
CA CYS A 174 -9.33 -1.49 -4.93
C CYS A 174 -10.82 -1.18 -4.73
N ILE A 175 -11.17 -0.65 -3.56
CA ILE A 175 -12.52 -0.14 -3.33
C ILE A 175 -12.78 1.12 -4.16
N GLY A 176 -14.03 1.33 -4.54
CA GLY A 176 -14.47 2.51 -5.28
C GLY A 176 -14.32 2.41 -6.81
N LEU A 177 -13.69 1.36 -7.34
CA LEU A 177 -13.63 1.15 -8.79
C LEU A 177 -14.98 0.67 -9.32
N PRO A 178 -15.52 1.33 -10.36
CA PRO A 178 -16.62 0.79 -11.17
C PRO A 178 -16.22 -0.55 -11.80
N THR A 179 -17.21 -1.42 -12.02
CA THR A 179 -16.97 -2.75 -12.59
C THR A 179 -18.22 -3.23 -13.36
N ARG A 180 -18.24 -4.49 -13.76
CA ARG A 180 -19.40 -5.15 -14.37
C ARG A 180 -19.75 -6.42 -13.62
N ASP A 181 -21.05 -6.71 -13.53
CA ASP A 181 -21.53 -7.97 -13.00
C ASP A 181 -21.48 -9.12 -14.03
N LEU A 182 -21.89 -10.33 -13.59
CA LEU A 182 -21.94 -11.52 -14.46
C LEU A 182 -22.92 -11.38 -15.65
N GLN A 183 -23.90 -10.49 -15.54
CA GLN A 183 -24.88 -10.22 -16.58
C GLN A 183 -24.40 -9.15 -17.56
N GLY A 184 -23.24 -8.53 -17.28
CA GLY A 184 -22.64 -7.45 -18.08
C GLY A 184 -23.19 -6.05 -17.76
N ASN A 185 -23.93 -5.88 -16.67
CA ASN A 185 -24.39 -4.58 -16.21
C ASN A 185 -23.23 -3.78 -15.61
N ASP A 186 -23.14 -2.49 -15.93
CA ASP A 186 -22.19 -1.58 -15.34
C ASP A 186 -22.59 -1.28 -13.88
N LEU A 187 -21.67 -1.44 -12.96
CA LEU A 187 -21.82 -1.09 -11.55
C LEU A 187 -20.90 0.09 -11.22
N ASN A 188 -21.44 1.12 -10.56
CA ASN A 188 -20.61 2.20 -10.01
C ASN A 188 -19.79 1.72 -8.81
N GLY A 189 -18.92 2.58 -8.26
CA GLY A 189 -18.03 2.19 -7.17
C GLY A 189 -18.74 1.71 -5.90
N MET A 190 -19.92 2.28 -5.58
CA MET A 190 -20.72 1.88 -4.42
C MET A 190 -21.40 0.54 -4.65
N GLU A 191 -22.02 0.33 -5.80
CA GLU A 191 -22.62 -0.94 -6.19
C GLU A 191 -21.57 -2.06 -6.22
N ALA A 192 -20.38 -1.75 -6.73
CA ALA A 192 -19.24 -2.67 -6.73
C ALA A 192 -18.79 -3.02 -5.31
N LEU A 193 -18.74 -2.04 -4.39
CA LEU A 193 -18.41 -2.28 -2.98
C LEU A 193 -19.42 -3.26 -2.35
N HIS A 194 -20.71 -3.02 -2.56
CA HIS A 194 -21.79 -3.87 -2.07
C HIS A 194 -21.66 -5.30 -2.60
N ALA A 195 -21.59 -5.46 -3.93
CA ALA A 195 -21.53 -6.78 -4.55
C ALA A 195 -20.28 -7.58 -4.15
N ARG A 196 -19.13 -6.90 -4.04
CA ARG A 196 -17.84 -7.57 -3.79
C ARG A 196 -17.59 -7.89 -2.32
N PHE A 197 -18.12 -7.10 -1.38
CA PHE A 197 -17.66 -7.17 0.01
C PHE A 197 -18.76 -7.13 1.05
N LEU A 198 -19.89 -6.44 0.80
CA LEU A 198 -20.90 -6.22 1.82
C LEU A 198 -22.05 -7.23 1.73
N ASP A 199 -22.73 -7.31 0.58
CA ASP A 199 -23.96 -8.10 0.42
C ASP A 199 -23.69 -9.61 0.46
N ASN A 200 -22.46 -10.03 0.14
CA ASN A 200 -21.98 -11.41 0.25
C ASN A 200 -21.47 -11.78 1.67
N GLY A 201 -21.46 -10.83 2.62
CA GLY A 201 -21.00 -11.05 3.98
C GLY A 201 -19.48 -11.18 4.16
N MET A 202 -18.68 -10.90 3.12
CA MET A 202 -17.22 -11.07 3.20
C MET A 202 -16.56 -10.09 4.17
N LEU A 203 -17.05 -8.86 4.28
CA LEU A 203 -16.50 -7.92 5.26
C LEU A 203 -16.73 -8.39 6.69
N ASP A 204 -17.95 -8.84 7.01
CA ASP A 204 -18.26 -9.39 8.33
C ASP A 204 -17.40 -10.63 8.64
N TRP A 205 -17.20 -11.49 7.64
CA TRP A 205 -16.30 -12.64 7.78
C TRP A 205 -14.85 -12.21 8.03
N CYS A 206 -14.33 -11.19 7.38
CA CYS A 206 -12.99 -10.65 7.64
C CYS A 206 -12.85 -10.16 9.09
N VAL A 207 -13.86 -9.47 9.61
CA VAL A 207 -13.90 -9.03 11.02
C VAL A 207 -13.90 -10.24 11.98
N GLU A 208 -14.59 -11.32 11.63
CA GLU A 208 -14.50 -12.57 12.42
C GLU A 208 -13.12 -13.20 12.38
N GLN A 209 -12.44 -13.20 11.21
CA GLN A 209 -11.07 -13.70 11.13
C GLN A 209 -10.11 -12.83 11.93
N GLN A 210 -10.35 -11.52 12.00
CA GLN A 210 -9.60 -10.63 12.86
C GLN A 210 -9.77 -10.98 14.35
N LYS A 211 -10.99 -11.21 14.80
CA LYS A 211 -11.26 -11.69 16.19
C LYS A 211 -10.60 -13.04 16.50
N LYS A 212 -10.42 -13.88 15.50
CA LYS A 212 -9.73 -15.18 15.59
C LYS A 212 -8.19 -15.06 15.49
N GLY A 213 -7.67 -13.88 15.26
CA GLY A 213 -6.23 -13.62 15.11
C GLY A 213 -5.63 -14.09 13.78
N ARG A 214 -6.45 -14.49 12.81
CA ARG A 214 -5.98 -14.88 11.47
C ARG A 214 -5.73 -13.66 10.56
N ILE A 215 -6.38 -12.54 10.85
CA ILE A 215 -6.11 -11.20 10.33
C ILE A 215 -5.73 -10.34 11.53
N ARG A 216 -4.58 -9.68 11.52
CA ARG A 216 -4.19 -8.79 12.61
C ARG A 216 -4.72 -7.38 12.42
N ASN A 217 -4.55 -6.85 11.21
CA ASN A 217 -4.98 -5.51 10.82
C ASN A 217 -5.89 -5.62 9.59
N LEU A 218 -7.10 -5.06 9.68
CA LEU A 218 -8.07 -5.03 8.59
C LEU A 218 -8.16 -3.62 8.02
N GLY A 219 -8.05 -3.50 6.71
CA GLY A 219 -8.13 -2.23 6.00
C GLY A 219 -8.61 -2.39 4.57
N TRP A 220 -8.36 -1.38 3.77
CA TRP A 220 -8.70 -1.38 2.35
C TRP A 220 -7.72 -0.54 1.54
N SER A 221 -7.60 -0.84 0.24
CA SER A 221 -6.89 -0.02 -0.72
C SER A 221 -7.88 0.72 -1.62
N TYR A 222 -7.63 2.00 -1.83
CA TYR A 222 -8.56 2.88 -2.54
C TYR A 222 -8.08 3.19 -3.96
N HIS A 223 -9.03 3.00 -4.89
CA HIS A 223 -8.95 3.53 -6.25
C HIS A 223 -10.38 3.83 -6.70
N GLY A 224 -10.74 5.06 -7.05
CA GLY A 224 -12.01 5.35 -7.69
C GLY A 224 -12.89 6.38 -6.98
N ASP A 225 -14.16 6.04 -6.74
CA ASP A 225 -15.17 6.98 -6.28
C ASP A 225 -14.99 7.35 -4.79
N ILE A 226 -14.87 8.64 -4.51
CA ILE A 226 -14.65 9.17 -3.16
C ILE A 226 -15.83 8.88 -2.21
N GLU A 227 -17.05 8.78 -2.73
CA GLU A 227 -18.25 8.46 -1.95
C GLU A 227 -18.13 7.12 -1.21
N VAL A 228 -17.40 6.17 -1.79
CA VAL A 228 -17.13 4.87 -1.17
C VAL A 228 -16.25 5.02 0.06
N VAL A 229 -15.28 5.92 0.01
CA VAL A 229 -14.43 6.24 1.17
C VAL A 229 -15.25 6.87 2.27
N ASP A 230 -16.04 7.89 1.95
CA ASP A 230 -16.89 8.58 2.91
C ASP A 230 -17.87 7.62 3.59
N TYR A 231 -18.43 6.69 2.81
CA TYR A 231 -19.30 5.64 3.33
C TYR A 231 -18.57 4.71 4.30
N LEU A 232 -17.39 4.17 3.92
CA LEU A 232 -16.62 3.28 4.81
C LEU A 232 -16.12 3.99 6.07
N LEU A 233 -15.76 5.27 5.97
CA LEU A 233 -15.39 6.09 7.12
C LEU A 233 -16.61 6.38 8.02
N SER A 234 -17.81 6.57 7.45
CA SER A 234 -19.02 6.72 8.24
C SER A 234 -19.38 5.47 9.05
N LEU A 235 -19.11 4.28 8.48
CA LEU A 235 -19.27 3.00 9.20
C LEU A 235 -18.27 2.85 10.35
N HIS A 236 -17.06 3.38 10.16
CA HIS A 236 -16.05 3.46 11.23
C HIS A 236 -16.49 4.41 12.35
N ASP A 237 -16.93 5.62 11.99
CA ASP A 237 -17.41 6.63 12.94
C ASP A 237 -18.63 6.15 13.74
N ALA A 238 -19.50 5.35 13.10
CA ALA A 238 -20.64 4.71 13.75
C ALA A 238 -20.27 3.50 14.62
N GLY A 239 -18.99 3.10 14.66
CA GLY A 239 -18.53 1.93 15.41
C GLY A 239 -18.99 0.58 14.85
N LYS A 240 -19.50 0.55 13.60
CA LYS A 240 -19.92 -0.69 12.95
C LYS A 240 -18.72 -1.53 12.50
N TYR A 241 -17.70 -0.87 11.93
CA TYR A 241 -16.43 -1.48 11.54
C TYR A 241 -15.28 -0.64 12.07
N HIS A 242 -14.14 -1.28 12.33
CA HIS A 242 -12.91 -0.60 12.68
C HIS A 242 -11.90 -0.78 11.56
N TRP A 243 -11.28 0.31 11.09
CA TRP A 243 -10.20 0.24 10.11
C TRP A 243 -8.89 0.48 10.82
N ASP A 244 -8.00 -0.51 10.79
CA ASP A 244 -6.69 -0.42 11.44
C ASP A 244 -5.70 0.37 10.59
N PHE A 245 -5.92 0.41 9.27
CA PHE A 245 -5.12 1.16 8.32
C PHE A 245 -5.86 1.30 6.99
N VAL A 246 -5.36 2.21 6.13
CA VAL A 246 -5.86 2.40 4.77
C VAL A 246 -4.70 2.62 3.81
N GLN A 247 -4.74 1.97 2.66
CA GLN A 247 -3.76 2.16 1.60
C GLN A 247 -4.29 3.13 0.56
N ILE A 248 -3.58 4.24 0.36
CA ILE A 248 -3.95 5.28 -0.60
C ILE A 248 -2.82 5.56 -1.57
N GLN A 249 -3.17 5.94 -2.79
CA GLN A 249 -2.24 6.45 -3.76
C GLN A 249 -1.91 7.91 -3.42
N LEU A 250 -0.63 8.20 -3.20
CA LEU A 250 -0.18 9.54 -2.90
C LEU A 250 1.24 9.72 -3.40
N ASN A 251 1.44 10.75 -4.20
CA ASN A 251 2.76 11.15 -4.67
C ASN A 251 2.78 12.66 -4.93
N TYR A 252 3.94 13.19 -5.26
CA TYR A 252 4.15 14.64 -5.46
C TYR A 252 3.36 15.23 -6.63
N VAL A 253 2.90 14.41 -7.59
CA VAL A 253 2.08 14.84 -8.73
C VAL A 253 0.60 14.80 -8.38
N ASP A 254 0.14 13.68 -7.81
CA ASP A 254 -1.28 13.43 -7.52
C ASP A 254 -1.81 14.13 -6.26
N TRP A 255 -0.97 14.86 -5.52
CA TRP A 255 -1.36 15.48 -4.26
C TRP A 255 -2.56 16.41 -4.38
N LYS A 256 -2.53 17.33 -5.34
CA LYS A 256 -3.60 18.33 -5.56
C LYS A 256 -4.34 18.17 -6.88
N HIS A 257 -3.71 17.55 -7.86
CA HIS A 257 -4.19 17.46 -9.24
C HIS A 257 -4.42 16.03 -9.70
N ALA A 258 -4.73 15.13 -8.77
CA ALA A 258 -4.89 13.71 -9.06
C ALA A 258 -5.89 13.44 -10.20
N ARG A 259 -7.02 14.15 -10.22
CA ARG A 259 -8.05 13.98 -11.27
C ARG A 259 -7.59 14.40 -12.66
N GLU A 260 -6.69 15.35 -12.77
CA GLU A 260 -6.19 15.85 -14.04
C GLU A 260 -5.20 14.86 -14.68
N ILE A 261 -4.47 14.11 -13.84
CA ILE A 261 -3.37 13.25 -14.25
C ILE A 261 -3.78 11.77 -14.20
N ASN A 262 -4.57 11.41 -13.21
CA ASN A 262 -5.10 10.06 -13.00
C ASN A 262 -6.57 10.14 -12.58
N PRO A 263 -7.51 10.16 -13.54
CA PRO A 263 -8.94 10.32 -13.25
C PRO A 263 -9.52 9.26 -12.29
N GLY A 264 -8.91 8.07 -12.24
CA GLY A 264 -9.31 6.98 -11.34
C GLY A 264 -8.72 7.08 -9.94
N ASN A 265 -7.95 8.13 -9.64
CA ASN A 265 -7.36 8.34 -8.33
C ASN A 265 -7.62 9.77 -7.87
N THR A 266 -8.41 9.93 -6.84
CA THR A 266 -8.90 11.24 -6.51
C THR A 266 -8.53 11.68 -5.11
N ASN A 267 -7.98 12.93 -5.05
CA ASN A 267 -7.96 13.75 -3.86
C ASN A 267 -7.18 13.16 -2.69
N ALA A 268 -5.90 12.81 -2.92
CA ALA A 268 -5.03 12.27 -1.88
C ALA A 268 -4.91 13.20 -0.64
N GLU A 269 -4.98 14.53 -0.84
CA GLU A 269 -4.98 15.51 0.25
C GLU A 269 -6.22 15.35 1.14
N TYR A 270 -7.41 15.21 0.54
CA TYR A 270 -8.65 14.96 1.25
C TYR A 270 -8.59 13.64 2.01
N LEU A 271 -8.22 12.55 1.32
CA LEU A 271 -8.13 11.21 1.91
C LEU A 271 -7.21 11.19 3.12
N LEU A 272 -6.01 11.72 2.99
CA LEU A 272 -5.05 11.77 4.09
C LEU A 272 -5.57 12.64 5.25
N GLY A 273 -6.27 13.73 4.93
CA GLY A 273 -6.93 14.58 5.93
C GLY A 273 -8.00 13.84 6.72
N GLU A 274 -8.87 13.08 6.05
CA GLU A 274 -9.94 12.31 6.68
C GLU A 274 -9.43 11.15 7.53
N LEU A 275 -8.38 10.44 7.06
CA LEU A 275 -7.71 9.39 7.83
C LEU A 275 -7.04 9.97 9.07
N LYS A 276 -6.35 11.10 8.94
CA LYS A 276 -5.69 11.77 10.07
C LYS A 276 -6.67 12.21 11.15
N LYS A 277 -7.85 12.73 10.80
CA LYS A 277 -8.90 13.12 11.76
C LYS A 277 -9.35 11.95 12.63
N ARG A 278 -9.32 10.74 12.08
CA ARG A 278 -9.75 9.49 12.75
C ARG A 278 -8.60 8.69 13.33
N HIS A 279 -7.38 9.21 13.24
CA HIS A 279 -6.15 8.51 13.65
C HIS A 279 -5.92 7.18 12.94
N ILE A 280 -6.47 7.01 11.72
CA ILE A 280 -6.27 5.80 10.90
C ILE A 280 -4.93 5.92 10.18
N PRO A 281 -3.98 4.99 10.38
CA PRO A 281 -2.71 4.97 9.67
C PRO A 281 -2.91 4.84 8.15
N ALA A 282 -2.15 5.67 7.39
CA ALA A 282 -2.13 5.58 5.93
C ALA A 282 -0.88 4.85 5.45
N VAL A 283 -1.07 3.81 4.64
CA VAL A 283 -0.01 3.17 3.84
C VAL A 283 -0.03 3.80 2.46
N ILE A 284 1.11 4.33 2.03
CA ILE A 284 1.20 5.04 0.76
C ILE A 284 1.65 4.09 -0.34
N MET A 285 0.83 3.95 -1.37
CA MET A 285 1.20 3.25 -2.60
C MET A 285 1.57 4.24 -3.71
N GLU A 286 2.37 3.78 -4.66
CA GLU A 286 2.86 4.54 -5.81
C GLU A 286 3.51 5.90 -5.46
N PRO A 287 4.37 6.00 -4.42
CA PRO A 287 4.96 7.27 -4.02
C PRO A 287 5.87 7.88 -5.12
N LEU A 288 6.29 7.08 -6.09
CA LEU A 288 7.08 7.46 -7.26
C LEU A 288 6.31 7.22 -8.57
N LEU A 289 4.99 7.40 -8.58
CA LEU A 289 4.11 7.21 -9.76
C LEU A 289 4.26 5.82 -10.42
N GLY A 290 4.51 4.78 -9.62
CA GLY A 290 4.72 3.44 -10.14
C GLY A 290 5.96 3.31 -11.02
N GLY A 291 6.92 4.25 -10.91
CA GLY A 291 8.14 4.28 -11.72
C GLY A 291 7.95 4.89 -13.13
N ARG A 292 6.89 5.67 -13.34
CA ARG A 292 6.59 6.38 -14.61
C ARG A 292 7.18 7.78 -14.63
#